data_f2a485691f4b093b80345aafaf26d788
#
_entry.id   f2a485691f4b093b80345aafaf26d788
#
_cell.length_a   1.000
_cell.length_b   1.000
_cell.length_c   1.000
_cell.angle_alpha   90.00
_cell.angle_beta   90.00
_cell.angle_gamma   90.00
#
_symmetry.space_group_name_H-M   'P 1'
#
loop_
_entity.id
_entity.type
_entity.pdbx_description
1 polymer ?
#
loop_
_entity_poly.entity_id
_entity_poly.type
_entity_poly.pdbx_seq_one_letter_code
_entity_poly.pdbx_strand_id
1 'polypeptide(L)'
;MKVILDLCVVPIGAGVSLSSYVAACEKVLTAAGLKTALHANGTNIEGEWDQVFAAIRRCHEVVHEMGAPRIFTTIKMGTRTDRPQTMEDKTRSVQARLAGP
;
A
#
# COMPACT_ATOMS: atom_id res chain seq x y z
N MET A 1 -12.14 11.71 -2.30
CA MET A 1 -11.23 11.58 -3.46
C MET A 1 -10.55 10.23 -3.40
N LYS A 2 -10.71 9.46 -4.44
CA LYS A 2 -10.10 8.15 -4.55
C LYS A 2 -8.61 8.26 -4.85
N VAL A 3 -7.81 7.40 -4.25
CA VAL A 3 -6.37 7.32 -4.45
C VAL A 3 -5.95 5.89 -4.77
N ILE A 4 -4.94 5.77 -5.62
CA ILE A 4 -4.22 4.52 -5.84
C ILE A 4 -2.77 4.79 -5.47
N LEU A 5 -2.22 4.00 -4.57
CA LEU A 5 -0.85 4.19 -4.14
C LEU A 5 -0.08 2.88 -3.97
N ASP A 6 1.22 3.03 -3.89
CA ASP A 6 2.15 1.97 -3.53
C ASP A 6 2.77 2.33 -2.19
N LEU A 7 2.61 1.46 -1.21
CA LEU A 7 3.07 1.66 0.16
C LEU A 7 4.21 0.71 0.50
N CYS A 8 5.31 1.25 0.99
CA CYS A 8 6.41 0.46 1.52
C CYS A 8 6.76 0.98 2.93
N VAL A 9 6.50 0.18 3.94
CA VAL A 9 6.77 0.51 5.35
C VAL A 9 7.98 -0.28 5.80
N VAL A 10 9.07 0.41 6.12
CA VAL A 10 10.34 -0.22 6.50
C VAL A 10 10.69 0.11 7.94
N PRO A 11 10.62 -0.87 8.87
CA PRO A 11 11.10 -0.68 10.24
C PRO A 11 12.63 -0.64 10.25
N ILE A 12 13.19 0.26 11.03
CA ILE A 12 14.63 0.44 11.19
C ILE A 12 15.02 0.12 12.62
N GLY A 13 16.12 -0.64 12.79
CA GLY A 13 16.59 -1.06 14.11
C GLY A 13 15.81 -2.24 14.68
N ALA A 14 15.14 -3.00 13.83
CA ALA A 14 14.32 -4.14 14.22
C ALA A 14 14.80 -5.47 13.61
N GLY A 15 16.06 -5.53 13.17
CA GLY A 15 16.66 -6.71 12.54
C GLY A 15 16.58 -6.67 11.02
N VAL A 16 16.96 -7.76 10.37
CA VAL A 16 17.05 -7.84 8.91
C VAL A 16 15.80 -8.43 8.27
N SER A 17 15.00 -9.20 9.00
CA SER A 17 13.76 -9.78 8.48
C SER A 17 12.60 -8.81 8.69
N LEU A 18 11.88 -8.51 7.63
CA LEU A 18 10.76 -7.55 7.63
C LEU A 18 9.39 -8.23 7.54
N SER A 19 9.35 -9.53 7.27
CA SER A 19 8.10 -10.22 6.91
C SER A 19 7.02 -10.15 7.99
N SER A 20 7.38 -10.20 9.28
CA SER A 20 6.40 -10.09 10.37
C SER A 20 5.76 -8.71 10.43
N TYR A 21 6.53 -7.66 10.15
CA TYR A 21 6.02 -6.28 10.10
C TYR A 21 5.13 -6.06 8.88
N VAL A 22 5.52 -6.59 7.74
CA VAL A 22 4.72 -6.52 6.51
C VAL A 22 3.39 -7.24 6.72
N ALA A 23 3.42 -8.44 7.30
CA ALA A 23 2.19 -9.20 7.61
C ALA A 23 1.26 -8.42 8.54
N ALA A 24 1.80 -7.75 9.56
CA ALA A 24 1.01 -6.93 10.47
C ALA A 24 0.34 -5.76 9.74
N CYS A 25 1.05 -5.09 8.84
CA CYS A 25 0.49 -4.03 8.01
C CYS A 25 -0.61 -4.56 7.09
N GLU A 26 -0.41 -5.72 6.45
CA GLU A 26 -1.43 -6.33 5.60
C GLU A 26 -2.72 -6.61 6.36
N LYS A 27 -2.61 -7.08 7.61
CA LYS A 27 -3.79 -7.30 8.48
C LYS A 27 -4.53 -6.00 8.77
N VAL A 28 -3.80 -4.92 9.03
CA VAL A 28 -4.40 -3.60 9.26
C VAL A 28 -5.18 -3.13 8.02
N LEU A 29 -4.57 -3.24 6.85
CA LEU A 29 -5.18 -2.80 5.59
C LEU A 29 -6.42 -3.62 5.27
N THR A 30 -6.37 -4.93 5.47
CA THR A 30 -7.51 -5.83 5.26
C THR A 30 -8.64 -5.52 6.23
N ALA A 31 -8.33 -5.31 7.51
CA ALA A 31 -9.33 -4.97 8.53
C ALA A 31 -10.01 -3.63 8.25
N ALA A 32 -9.32 -2.71 7.59
CA ALA A 32 -9.89 -1.43 7.17
C ALA A 32 -10.79 -1.54 5.93
N GLY A 33 -10.91 -2.74 5.35
CA GLY A 33 -11.74 -2.96 4.17
C GLY A 33 -11.15 -2.41 2.87
N LEU A 34 -9.88 -2.12 2.85
CA LEU A 34 -9.21 -1.56 1.68
C LEU A 34 -8.86 -2.64 0.65
N LYS A 35 -8.95 -2.27 -0.62
CA LYS A 35 -8.50 -3.10 -1.72
C LYS A 35 -6.98 -3.02 -1.82
N THR A 36 -6.30 -4.16 -1.76
CA THR A 36 -4.85 -4.23 -1.73
C THR A 36 -4.31 -5.29 -2.69
N ALA A 37 -3.06 -5.09 -3.11
CA ALA A 37 -2.31 -6.08 -3.89
C ALA A 37 -0.87 -6.07 -3.41
N LEU A 38 -0.47 -7.10 -2.67
CA LEU A 38 0.89 -7.26 -2.18
C LEU A 38 1.82 -7.60 -3.35
N HIS A 39 3.00 -6.96 -3.39
CA HIS A 39 4.06 -7.31 -4.35
C HIS A 39 5.41 -7.38 -3.62
N ALA A 40 6.47 -7.70 -4.34
CA ALA A 40 7.77 -7.98 -3.74
C ALA A 40 8.35 -6.82 -2.91
N ASN A 41 8.07 -5.58 -3.30
CA ASN A 41 8.68 -4.40 -2.69
C ASN A 41 7.66 -3.43 -2.07
N GLY A 42 6.44 -3.89 -1.85
CA GLY A 42 5.41 -3.02 -1.28
C GLY A 42 4.01 -3.57 -1.45
N THR A 43 3.03 -2.69 -1.26
CA THR A 43 1.62 -3.03 -1.37
C THR A 43 0.87 -1.95 -2.12
N ASN A 44 0.20 -2.31 -3.20
CA ASN A 44 -0.71 -1.39 -3.86
C ASN A 44 -2.00 -1.29 -3.05
N ILE A 45 -2.51 -0.07 -2.90
CA ILE A 45 -3.73 0.21 -2.14
C ILE A 45 -4.62 1.12 -2.96
N GLU A 46 -5.91 0.79 -3.00
CA GLU A 46 -6.92 1.58 -3.68
C GLU A 46 -8.06 1.89 -2.71
N GLY A 47 -8.46 3.15 -2.60
CA GLY A 47 -9.55 3.54 -1.72
C GLY A 47 -9.69 5.04 -1.60
N GLU A 48 -10.58 5.47 -0.70
CA GLU A 48 -10.78 6.88 -0.40
C GLU A 48 -9.61 7.41 0.42
N TRP A 49 -9.19 8.63 0.11
CA TRP A 49 -8.04 9.31 0.72
C TRP A 49 -7.99 9.15 2.24
N ASP A 50 -9.05 9.55 2.92
CA ASP A 50 -9.06 9.57 4.39
C ASP A 50 -8.96 8.17 4.98
N GLN A 51 -9.66 7.21 4.38
CA GLN A 51 -9.62 5.80 4.79
C GLN A 51 -8.23 5.21 4.61
N VAL A 52 -7.61 5.45 3.46
CA VAL A 52 -6.29 4.92 3.14
C VAL A 52 -5.24 5.48 4.10
N PHE A 53 -5.23 6.79 4.32
CA PHE A 53 -4.24 7.41 5.20
C PHE A 53 -4.48 7.10 6.68
N ALA A 54 -5.72 6.91 7.11
CA ALA A 54 -6.01 6.42 8.46
C ALA A 54 -5.43 5.01 8.67
N ALA A 55 -5.55 4.14 7.68
CA ALA A 55 -4.99 2.80 7.74
C ALA A 55 -3.46 2.81 7.71
N ILE A 56 -2.84 3.69 6.93
CA ILE A 56 -1.37 3.86 6.92
C ILE A 56 -0.87 4.31 8.28
N ARG A 57 -1.56 5.26 8.92
CA ARG A 57 -1.24 5.68 10.28
C ARG A 57 -1.29 4.48 11.23
N ARG A 58 -2.33 3.67 11.14
CA ARG A 58 -2.47 2.48 11.99
C ARG A 58 -1.36 1.47 11.74
N CYS A 59 -0.88 1.32 10.51
CA CYS A 59 0.29 0.49 10.20
C CYS A 59 1.52 0.97 10.98
N HIS A 60 1.78 2.27 11.01
CA HIS A 60 2.87 2.85 11.79
C HIS A 60 2.72 2.57 13.28
N GLU A 61 1.52 2.77 13.82
CA GLU A 61 1.25 2.49 15.24
C GLU A 61 1.54 1.04 15.59
N VAL A 62 1.05 0.10 14.78
CA VAL A 62 1.26 -1.33 15.02
C VAL A 62 2.73 -1.71 14.92
N VAL A 63 3.44 -1.21 13.94
CA VAL A 63 4.87 -1.50 13.76
C VAL A 63 5.70 -0.97 14.94
N HIS A 64 5.39 0.22 15.43
CA HIS A 64 6.03 0.75 16.65
C HIS A 64 5.69 -0.10 17.88
N GLU A 65 4.44 -0.52 18.02
CA GLU A 65 4.01 -1.41 19.12
C GLU A 65 4.73 -2.76 19.11
N MET A 66 5.13 -3.24 17.93
CA MET A 66 5.92 -4.46 17.78
C MET A 66 7.39 -4.30 18.16
N GLY A 67 7.81 -3.08 18.49
CA GLY A 67 9.15 -2.79 18.99
C GLY A 67 10.09 -2.11 17.99
N ALA A 68 9.61 -1.74 16.81
CA ALA A 68 10.44 -0.97 15.88
C ALA A 68 10.54 0.48 16.36
N PRO A 69 11.74 0.98 16.70
CA PRO A 69 11.88 2.34 17.22
C PRO A 69 11.75 3.40 16.13
N ARG A 70 11.97 3.02 14.89
CA ARG A 70 11.97 3.94 13.76
C ARG A 70 11.36 3.27 12.53
N ILE A 71 10.62 4.05 11.75
CA ILE A 71 10.00 3.59 10.50
C ILE A 71 10.33 4.59 9.40
N PHE A 72 10.72 4.06 8.25
CA PHE A 72 10.86 4.85 7.03
C PHE A 72 9.84 4.35 6.01
N THR A 73 8.92 5.24 5.60
CA THR A 73 7.83 4.87 4.69
C THR A 73 7.96 5.60 3.37
N THR A 74 7.82 4.86 2.30
CA THR A 74 7.74 5.41 0.95
C THR A 74 6.34 5.20 0.39
N ILE A 75 5.78 6.25 -0.18
CA ILE A 75 4.46 6.22 -0.81
C ILE A 75 4.59 6.83 -2.21
N LYS A 76 4.19 6.06 -3.22
CA LYS A 76 4.00 6.57 -4.57
C LYS A 76 2.50 6.61 -4.82
N MET A 77 1.95 7.78 -5.05
CA MET A 77 0.52 8.00 -5.07
C MET A 77 0.07 8.74 -6.31
N GLY A 78 -1.06 8.31 -6.87
CA GLY A 78 -1.73 9.01 -7.94
C GLY A 78 -3.20 9.23 -7.63
N THR A 79 -3.71 10.35 -8.12
CA THR A 79 -5.15 10.65 -8.13
C THR A 79 -5.55 11.01 -9.56
N ARG A 80 -6.85 10.87 -9.84
CA ARG A 80 -7.37 11.13 -11.18
C ARG A 80 -8.77 11.68 -11.10
N THR A 81 -9.03 12.75 -11.84
CA THR A 81 -10.32 13.43 -11.83
C THR A 81 -11.08 13.36 -13.15
N ASP A 82 -10.43 12.90 -14.22
CA ASP A 82 -11.04 12.84 -15.55
C ASP A 82 -11.95 11.64 -15.76
N ARG A 83 -11.70 10.52 -15.08
CA ARG A 83 -12.55 9.31 -15.09
C ARG A 83 -12.22 8.38 -13.94
N PRO A 84 -13.15 7.48 -13.56
CA PRO A 84 -12.85 6.41 -12.60
C PRO A 84 -11.79 5.46 -13.17
N GLN A 85 -10.91 4.96 -12.30
CA GLN A 85 -9.90 3.99 -12.68
C GLN A 85 -9.56 3.10 -11.49
N THR A 86 -9.42 1.79 -11.73
CA THR A 86 -8.96 0.82 -10.73
C THR A 86 -7.50 0.44 -10.97
N MET A 87 -6.89 -0.24 -9.99
CA MET A 87 -5.54 -0.80 -10.16
C MET A 87 -5.49 -1.76 -11.35
N GLU A 88 -6.52 -2.58 -11.51
CA GLU A 88 -6.61 -3.54 -12.60
C GLU A 88 -6.74 -2.85 -13.96
N ASP A 89 -7.45 -1.74 -14.03
CA ASP A 89 -7.55 -0.95 -15.26
C ASP A 89 -6.18 -0.48 -15.72
N LYS A 90 -5.34 -0.05 -14.78
CA LYS A 90 -3.98 0.43 -15.09
C LYS A 90 -3.12 -0.69 -15.70
N THR A 91 -3.08 -1.85 -15.06
CA THR A 91 -2.28 -2.98 -15.54
C THR A 91 -2.86 -3.57 -16.83
N ARG A 92 -4.18 -3.63 -16.94
CA ARG A 92 -4.88 -4.12 -18.13
C ARG A 92 -4.58 -3.26 -19.36
N SER A 93 -4.53 -1.94 -19.20
CA SER A 93 -4.17 -1.04 -20.30
C SER A 93 -2.78 -1.35 -20.88
N VAL A 94 -1.81 -1.60 -19.99
CA VAL A 94 -0.45 -1.96 -20.40
C VAL A 94 -0.42 -3.34 -21.04
N GLN A 95 -1.10 -4.31 -20.45
CA GLN A 95 -1.17 -5.68 -20.96
C GLN A 95 -1.81 -5.74 -22.36
N ALA A 96 -2.85 -4.93 -22.59
CA ALA A 96 -3.49 -4.84 -23.91
C ALA A 96 -2.53 -4.31 -24.97
N ARG A 97 -1.68 -3.32 -24.62
CA ARG A 97 -0.68 -2.78 -25.55
C ARG A 97 0.46 -3.77 -25.82
N LEU A 98 0.81 -4.58 -24.84
CA LEU A 98 1.84 -5.61 -24.99
C LEU A 98 1.34 -6.79 -25.86
N ALA A 99 0.05 -7.08 -25.85
CA ALA A 99 -0.55 -8.18 -26.58
C ALA A 99 -0.88 -7.82 -28.04
N GLY A 100 -1.05 -6.51 -28.34
CA GLY A 100 -1.45 -6.05 -29.68
C GLY A 100 -0.28 -5.59 -30.54
N PRO A 101 -0.50 -5.44 -31.87
CA PRO A 101 0.46 -4.80 -32.73
C PRO A 101 0.52 -3.30 -32.46
#